data_7029a8f62f4edca1f4b30023eb9dd355
#
_entry.id   7029a8f62f4edca1f4b30023eb9dd355
#
_cell.length_a   1.000
_cell.length_b   1.000
_cell.length_c   1.000
_cell.angle_alpha   90.00
_cell.angle_beta   90.00
_cell.angle_gamma   90.00
#
_symmetry.space_group_name_H-M   'P 1'
#
loop_
_entity.id
_entity.type
_entity.pdbx_description
1 polymer ?
#
loop_
_entity_poly.entity_id
_entity_poly.type
_entity_poly.pdbx_seq_one_letter_code
_entity_poly.pdbx_strand_id
1 'polypeptide(L)'
;GNSVRENVLQKKIHPQKIIQQAVEQVSTISKKKVELKKRDKIIGAAAGIILLLCVVISGIMVTRKPTINLNDYMTVSIEGYDTVGQASAVFDSEKFQKKYEKKLRKVISKKHIESTYSSATEQFWSTCVSGTLSKDSGISNGDVITYTWSCNKERASSMYGFKLKYQDIEVKAKNLEEAQTFDPFDGVEVKFDGIAPNGYASIEGKAAQSAAQEFNYILDNTDGLSNGDKVTVTAYLDADDPTAYCIQNYGMVPSELTKIYTVSGLKSYVKSISEISDSSLKEMQSQAEDVYHSDMARSWSEDETLVSLSYLGNYLLTSKKSNEDYWGSNNILYLVYKAQIKDTYSEDGKNYDKVSDIYWYVSYYDLVVDETGVTSVDVTNYDTPGHSVEVELSRNGSYADAWWYYDGY
;
A
#
# COMPACT_ATOMS: atom_id res chain seq x y z
N GLY A 1 -20.40 29.68 -20.24
CA GLY A 1 -21.54 29.06 -19.68
C GLY A 1 -21.92 27.81 -20.44
N ASN A 2 -21.80 26.63 -19.89
CA ASN A 2 -22.60 25.48 -20.27
C ASN A 2 -22.68 24.57 -19.03
N SER A 3 -23.85 24.63 -18.44
CA SER A 3 -24.33 23.77 -17.38
C SER A 3 -24.54 22.37 -17.93
N VAL A 4 -23.74 21.41 -17.50
CA VAL A 4 -24.02 19.99 -17.70
C VAL A 4 -24.86 19.53 -16.52
N ARG A 5 -26.14 19.33 -16.76
CA ARG A 5 -27.05 18.64 -15.82
C ARG A 5 -26.72 17.16 -15.87
N GLU A 6 -26.13 16.63 -14.84
CA GLU A 6 -26.08 15.20 -14.60
C GLU A 6 -27.48 14.68 -14.29
N ASN A 7 -28.04 13.91 -15.22
CA ASN A 7 -29.18 13.06 -14.99
C ASN A 7 -28.72 11.82 -14.21
N VAL A 8 -28.88 11.86 -12.89
CA VAL A 8 -28.85 10.65 -12.07
C VAL A 8 -30.10 9.84 -12.39
N LEU A 9 -29.97 8.90 -13.30
CA LEU A 9 -30.94 7.83 -13.52
C LEU A 9 -30.97 6.95 -12.27
N GLN A 10 -31.88 7.22 -11.34
CA GLN A 10 -32.27 6.24 -10.33
C GLN A 10 -32.81 5.01 -11.07
N LYS A 11 -31.97 3.98 -11.24
CA LYS A 11 -32.44 2.65 -11.60
C LYS A 11 -33.32 2.15 -10.48
N LYS A 12 -34.63 2.25 -10.64
CA LYS A 12 -35.60 1.49 -9.84
C LYS A 12 -35.26 0.01 -10.02
N ILE A 13 -34.55 -0.55 -9.05
CA ILE A 13 -34.28 -1.99 -9.03
C ILE A 13 -35.60 -2.66 -8.73
N HIS A 14 -36.14 -3.40 -9.70
CA HIS A 14 -37.41 -4.10 -9.56
C HIS A 14 -37.28 -5.17 -8.47
N PRO A 15 -38.18 -5.24 -7.47
CA PRO A 15 -38.08 -6.20 -6.37
C PRO A 15 -37.87 -7.65 -6.80
N GLN A 16 -38.39 -8.02 -7.96
CA GLN A 16 -38.18 -9.34 -8.57
C GLN A 16 -36.72 -9.66 -8.90
N LYS A 17 -35.94 -8.66 -9.27
CA LYS A 17 -34.51 -8.88 -9.60
C LYS A 17 -33.68 -9.19 -8.35
N ILE A 18 -34.04 -8.57 -7.23
CA ILE A 18 -33.38 -8.83 -5.93
C ILE A 18 -33.74 -10.23 -5.42
N ILE A 19 -35.01 -10.62 -5.53
CA ILE A 19 -35.47 -11.97 -5.12
C ILE A 19 -34.85 -13.03 -6.02
N GLN A 20 -34.78 -12.80 -7.34
CA GLN A 20 -34.20 -13.76 -8.26
C GLN A 20 -32.68 -13.88 -8.09
N GLN A 21 -31.98 -12.79 -7.81
CA GLN A 21 -30.55 -12.83 -7.49
C GLN A 21 -30.27 -13.50 -6.15
N ALA A 22 -31.11 -13.28 -5.14
CA ALA A 22 -30.99 -13.97 -3.85
C ALA A 22 -31.26 -15.48 -3.97
N VAL A 23 -32.28 -15.88 -4.72
CA VAL A 23 -32.60 -17.29 -4.99
C VAL A 23 -31.52 -17.97 -5.84
N GLU A 24 -30.94 -17.28 -6.83
CA GLU A 24 -29.81 -17.79 -7.62
C GLU A 24 -28.53 -17.91 -6.76
N GLN A 25 -28.24 -16.95 -5.91
CA GLN A 25 -27.10 -17.04 -4.99
C GLN A 25 -27.25 -18.20 -3.99
N VAL A 26 -28.43 -18.36 -3.39
CA VAL A 26 -28.72 -19.50 -2.48
C VAL A 26 -28.67 -20.84 -3.22
N SER A 27 -29.19 -20.90 -4.46
CA SER A 27 -29.11 -22.13 -5.28
C SER A 27 -27.70 -22.46 -5.74
N THR A 28 -26.87 -21.45 -5.95
CA THR A 28 -25.46 -21.59 -6.37
C THR A 28 -24.58 -22.02 -5.18
N ILE A 29 -24.87 -21.52 -3.98
CA ILE A 29 -24.21 -21.95 -2.73
C ILE A 29 -24.58 -23.41 -2.40
N SER A 30 -25.83 -23.80 -2.64
CA SER A 30 -26.30 -25.18 -2.44
C SER A 30 -25.69 -26.19 -3.42
N LYS A 31 -25.26 -25.78 -4.61
CA LYS A 31 -24.68 -26.63 -5.66
C LYS A 31 -23.16 -26.75 -5.64
N LYS A 32 -22.43 -25.89 -4.93
CA LYS A 32 -21.01 -26.05 -4.68
C LYS A 32 -20.78 -27.04 -3.52
N LYS A 33 -20.75 -28.35 -3.80
CA LYS A 33 -20.09 -29.32 -2.95
C LYS A 33 -18.60 -28.96 -2.90
N VAL A 34 -18.21 -28.19 -1.89
CA VAL A 34 -16.81 -28.00 -1.54
C VAL A 34 -16.35 -29.28 -0.86
N GLU A 35 -15.45 -30.01 -1.48
CA GLU A 35 -14.69 -31.07 -0.82
C GLU A 35 -13.74 -30.40 0.18
N LEU A 36 -14.23 -30.21 1.39
CA LEU A 36 -13.42 -29.72 2.52
C LEU A 36 -12.63 -30.92 3.06
N LYS A 37 -11.30 -30.79 2.99
CA LYS A 37 -10.35 -31.70 3.62
C LYS A 37 -10.64 -31.78 5.13
N LYS A 38 -10.45 -32.93 5.67
CA LYS A 38 -10.78 -33.45 7.04
C LYS A 38 -10.30 -32.62 8.26
N ARG A 39 -10.06 -31.34 8.16
CA ARG A 39 -9.60 -30.51 9.30
C ARG A 39 -10.58 -29.41 9.75
N ASP A 40 -11.65 -29.14 9.00
CA ASP A 40 -12.60 -28.07 9.33
C ASP A 40 -13.96 -28.60 9.83
N LYS A 41 -13.94 -29.61 10.63
CA LYS A 41 -15.14 -30.12 11.31
C LYS A 41 -15.39 -29.44 12.65
N ILE A 42 -15.28 -28.15 12.77
CA ILE A 42 -15.83 -27.41 13.91
C ILE A 42 -16.25 -26.03 13.43
N ILE A 43 -17.22 -25.92 12.56
CA ILE A 43 -18.07 -24.74 12.46
C ILE A 43 -19.48 -25.24 12.28
N GLY A 44 -20.06 -25.63 13.40
CA GLY A 44 -21.47 -25.89 13.48
C GLY A 44 -22.23 -24.60 13.46
N ALA A 45 -22.83 -24.27 12.31
CA ALA A 45 -23.78 -23.19 12.21
C ALA A 45 -24.89 -23.35 13.24
N ALA A 46 -24.83 -22.60 14.30
CA ALA A 46 -25.97 -22.48 15.24
C ALA A 46 -26.92 -21.42 14.66
N ALA A 47 -27.75 -21.84 13.70
CA ALA A 47 -28.92 -21.08 13.29
C ALA A 47 -29.93 -21.08 14.43
N GLY A 48 -29.99 -19.97 15.16
CA GLY A 48 -30.98 -19.75 16.20
C GLY A 48 -32.37 -19.51 15.61
N ILE A 49 -33.14 -20.57 15.33
CA ILE A 49 -34.52 -20.43 14.91
C ILE A 49 -35.37 -20.24 16.17
N ILE A 50 -35.91 -19.05 16.35
CA ILE A 50 -36.95 -18.82 17.36
C ILE A 50 -38.31 -18.94 16.69
N LEU A 51 -38.94 -20.09 16.88
CA LEU A 51 -40.33 -20.32 16.53
C LEU A 51 -41.24 -19.78 17.65
N LEU A 52 -41.99 -18.70 17.38
CA LEU A 52 -43.04 -18.25 18.26
C LEU A 52 -44.38 -18.86 17.81
N LEU A 53 -44.82 -19.83 18.55
CA LEU A 53 -46.18 -20.37 18.49
C LEU A 53 -47.16 -19.49 19.26
N CYS A 54 -48.19 -19.02 18.61
CA CYS A 54 -49.37 -18.55 19.34
C CYS A 54 -50.66 -19.15 18.84
N VAL A 55 -51.28 -19.62 19.75
CA VAL A 55 -52.48 -20.32 20.14
C VAL A 55 -53.80 -19.88 19.46
N VAL A 56 -54.56 -20.87 19.19
CA VAL A 56 -55.92 -21.10 18.76
C VAL A 56 -56.99 -20.34 19.57
N ILE A 57 -58.07 -19.95 18.96
CA ILE A 57 -59.43 -20.14 19.48
C ILE A 57 -60.48 -20.12 18.36
N SER A 58 -61.35 -21.04 18.49
CA SER A 58 -62.44 -21.51 17.70
C SER A 58 -63.67 -20.60 17.55
N GLY A 59 -64.32 -20.72 16.46
CA GLY A 59 -65.78 -20.69 16.38
C GLY A 59 -66.43 -19.40 15.94
N ILE A 60 -66.85 -19.34 14.70
CA ILE A 60 -68.18 -19.03 14.20
C ILE A 60 -68.11 -19.00 12.67
N MET A 61 -68.78 -19.91 12.03
CA MET A 61 -68.97 -19.95 10.56
C MET A 61 -69.89 -18.78 10.16
N VAL A 62 -69.29 -17.72 9.73
CA VAL A 62 -69.90 -16.70 8.86
C VAL A 62 -68.84 -16.37 7.82
N THR A 63 -69.18 -16.35 6.55
CA THR A 63 -68.41 -16.05 5.33
C THR A 63 -67.11 -15.26 5.53
N ARG A 64 -66.17 -15.77 6.28
CA ARG A 64 -64.88 -15.10 6.57
C ARG A 64 -63.91 -15.39 5.43
N LYS A 65 -63.44 -14.34 4.81
CA LYS A 65 -62.32 -14.45 3.87
C LYS A 65 -61.18 -15.24 4.51
N PRO A 66 -60.60 -16.21 3.85
CA PRO A 66 -59.48 -16.96 4.41
C PRO A 66 -58.34 -16.02 4.76
N THR A 67 -57.67 -16.34 5.84
CA THR A 67 -56.54 -15.51 6.33
C THR A 67 -55.24 -16.15 5.98
N ILE A 68 -54.30 -15.35 5.44
CA ILE A 68 -52.92 -15.71 5.21
C ILE A 68 -52.10 -15.14 6.35
N ASN A 69 -51.42 -15.98 7.12
CA ASN A 69 -50.41 -15.55 8.09
C ASN A 69 -49.07 -15.44 7.37
N LEU A 70 -48.56 -14.25 7.19
CA LEU A 70 -47.34 -14.00 6.41
C LEU A 70 -46.08 -14.48 7.16
N ASN A 71 -46.10 -14.45 8.50
CA ASN A 71 -44.98 -14.90 9.32
C ASN A 71 -44.63 -16.39 9.10
N ASP A 72 -45.64 -17.21 8.65
CA ASP A 72 -45.41 -18.64 8.36
C ASP A 72 -44.47 -18.88 7.16
N TYR A 73 -44.20 -17.81 6.37
CA TYR A 73 -43.43 -17.86 5.10
C TYR A 73 -42.23 -16.93 5.08
N MET A 74 -41.95 -16.20 6.16
CA MET A 74 -40.82 -15.31 6.25
C MET A 74 -39.82 -15.82 7.29
N THR A 75 -38.56 -15.87 6.92
CA THR A 75 -37.46 -16.16 7.81
C THR A 75 -36.50 -14.98 7.79
N VAL A 76 -36.11 -14.48 8.94
CA VAL A 76 -35.05 -13.50 9.09
C VAL A 76 -33.87 -14.17 9.74
N SER A 77 -32.70 -14.14 9.10
CA SER A 77 -31.45 -14.66 9.64
C SER A 77 -30.40 -13.56 9.73
N ILE A 78 -29.45 -13.75 10.64
CA ILE A 78 -28.27 -12.88 10.80
C ILE A 78 -27.06 -13.80 10.81
N GLU A 79 -26.10 -13.53 9.95
CA GLU A 79 -24.90 -14.34 9.74
C GLU A 79 -23.67 -13.45 9.57
N GLY A 80 -22.48 -14.04 9.72
CA GLY A 80 -21.19 -13.36 9.50
C GLY A 80 -20.43 -13.14 10.80
N TYR A 81 -19.57 -12.13 10.76
CA TYR A 81 -18.70 -11.78 11.89
C TYR A 81 -19.27 -10.60 12.68
N ASP A 82 -18.88 -10.52 13.95
CA ASP A 82 -19.24 -9.42 14.83
C ASP A 82 -18.83 -8.07 14.20
N THR A 83 -19.65 -7.04 14.37
CA THR A 83 -19.50 -5.70 13.78
C THR A 83 -19.77 -5.56 12.28
N VAL A 84 -19.70 -6.66 11.51
CA VAL A 84 -19.97 -6.69 10.05
C VAL A 84 -21.02 -7.71 9.66
N GLY A 85 -21.79 -8.23 10.62
CA GLY A 85 -22.87 -9.18 10.38
C GLY A 85 -23.89 -8.66 9.37
N GLN A 86 -24.51 -9.58 8.65
CA GLN A 86 -25.52 -9.30 7.64
C GLN A 86 -26.84 -9.97 7.99
N ALA A 87 -27.93 -9.21 7.84
CA ALA A 87 -29.27 -9.74 8.00
C ALA A 87 -29.92 -9.98 6.64
N SER A 88 -30.63 -11.08 6.53
CA SER A 88 -31.44 -11.40 5.37
C SER A 88 -32.87 -11.76 5.76
N ALA A 89 -33.82 -11.39 4.91
CA ALA A 89 -35.22 -11.78 5.02
C ALA A 89 -35.61 -12.59 3.80
N VAL A 90 -35.90 -13.86 4.02
CA VAL A 90 -36.21 -14.82 2.95
C VAL A 90 -37.66 -15.27 3.04
N PHE A 91 -38.38 -15.06 1.95
CA PHE A 91 -39.76 -15.54 1.82
C PHE A 91 -39.77 -16.92 1.16
N ASP A 92 -40.40 -17.90 1.82
CA ASP A 92 -40.61 -19.28 1.32
C ASP A 92 -41.69 -19.30 0.23
N SER A 93 -41.29 -18.93 -0.97
CA SER A 93 -42.17 -18.86 -2.12
C SER A 93 -42.72 -20.20 -2.52
N GLU A 94 -41.96 -21.29 -2.37
CA GLU A 94 -42.38 -22.65 -2.73
C GLU A 94 -43.49 -23.15 -1.80
N LYS A 95 -43.33 -22.99 -0.49
CA LYS A 95 -44.35 -23.35 0.52
C LYS A 95 -45.62 -22.52 0.32
N PHE A 96 -45.46 -21.24 0.02
CA PHE A 96 -46.57 -20.34 -0.26
C PHE A 96 -47.30 -20.74 -1.55
N GLN A 97 -46.59 -21.01 -2.63
CA GLN A 97 -47.13 -21.45 -3.90
C GLN A 97 -47.91 -22.78 -3.76
N LYS A 98 -47.30 -23.76 -3.14
CA LYS A 98 -47.92 -25.07 -2.90
C LYS A 98 -49.27 -24.97 -2.21
N LYS A 99 -49.43 -23.99 -1.30
CA LYS A 99 -50.66 -23.82 -0.49
C LYS A 99 -51.70 -22.95 -1.16
N TYR A 100 -51.29 -21.92 -1.90
CA TYR A 100 -52.23 -20.85 -2.32
C TYR A 100 -52.38 -20.73 -3.85
N GLU A 101 -51.50 -21.29 -4.68
CA GLU A 101 -51.54 -21.10 -6.14
C GLU A 101 -52.89 -21.45 -6.73
N LYS A 102 -53.40 -22.63 -6.46
CA LYS A 102 -54.70 -23.10 -6.98
C LYS A 102 -55.88 -22.18 -6.56
N LYS A 103 -55.82 -21.69 -5.34
CA LYS A 103 -56.88 -20.84 -4.79
C LYS A 103 -56.81 -19.42 -5.42
N LEU A 104 -55.63 -18.86 -5.51
CA LEU A 104 -55.40 -17.54 -6.08
C LEU A 104 -55.70 -17.53 -7.60
N ARG A 105 -55.27 -18.56 -8.33
CA ARG A 105 -55.57 -18.72 -9.76
C ARG A 105 -57.08 -18.71 -9.99
N LYS A 106 -57.83 -19.44 -9.18
CA LYS A 106 -59.31 -19.46 -9.27
C LYS A 106 -59.94 -18.09 -9.03
N VAL A 107 -59.40 -17.32 -8.11
CA VAL A 107 -59.90 -15.96 -7.84
C VAL A 107 -59.57 -14.99 -8.96
N ILE A 108 -58.35 -15.04 -9.45
CA ILE A 108 -57.84 -14.23 -10.59
C ILE A 108 -58.69 -14.47 -11.82
N SER A 109 -58.90 -15.73 -12.20
CA SER A 109 -59.74 -16.12 -13.30
C SER A 109 -61.17 -15.66 -13.14
N LYS A 110 -61.79 -15.91 -11.98
CA LYS A 110 -63.20 -15.50 -11.69
C LYS A 110 -63.44 -14.01 -11.72
N LYS A 111 -62.40 -13.23 -11.37
CA LYS A 111 -62.51 -11.75 -11.32
C LYS A 111 -61.91 -11.08 -12.54
N HIS A 112 -61.48 -11.84 -13.56
CA HIS A 112 -60.83 -11.33 -14.76
C HIS A 112 -59.68 -10.34 -14.45
N ILE A 113 -58.85 -10.69 -13.47
CA ILE A 113 -57.68 -9.87 -13.11
C ILE A 113 -56.58 -10.16 -14.15
N GLU A 114 -56.12 -9.13 -14.83
CA GLU A 114 -55.02 -9.24 -15.74
C GLU A 114 -53.73 -9.63 -15.02
N SER A 115 -52.93 -10.50 -15.63
CA SER A 115 -51.67 -10.98 -15.06
C SER A 115 -50.57 -10.99 -16.08
N THR A 116 -49.46 -10.36 -15.70
CA THR A 116 -48.16 -10.41 -16.40
C THR A 116 -47.16 -11.25 -15.62
N TYR A 117 -47.59 -11.93 -14.59
CA TYR A 117 -46.74 -12.72 -13.70
C TYR A 117 -46.77 -14.21 -14.08
N SER A 118 -45.70 -14.92 -13.75
CA SER A 118 -45.57 -16.34 -14.08
C SER A 118 -46.52 -17.26 -13.26
N SER A 119 -46.92 -16.78 -12.05
CA SER A 119 -47.85 -17.51 -11.18
C SER A 119 -48.83 -16.56 -10.46
N ALA A 120 -49.95 -17.12 -10.01
CA ALA A 120 -50.97 -16.39 -9.23
C ALA A 120 -50.44 -15.97 -7.84
N THR A 121 -49.58 -16.79 -7.28
CA THR A 121 -48.90 -16.50 -5.99
C THR A 121 -47.87 -15.42 -6.14
N GLU A 122 -47.11 -15.37 -7.23
CA GLU A 122 -46.16 -14.32 -7.53
C GLU A 122 -46.89 -12.96 -7.70
N GLN A 123 -47.98 -12.96 -8.46
CA GLN A 123 -48.82 -11.76 -8.64
C GLN A 123 -49.36 -11.23 -7.30
N PHE A 124 -49.87 -12.14 -6.45
CA PHE A 124 -50.39 -11.76 -5.13
C PHE A 124 -49.27 -11.19 -4.27
N TRP A 125 -48.15 -11.88 -4.21
CA TRP A 125 -47.02 -11.44 -3.39
C TRP A 125 -46.54 -10.06 -3.83
N SER A 126 -46.21 -9.92 -5.10
CA SER A 126 -45.64 -8.66 -5.63
C SER A 126 -46.57 -7.45 -5.56
N THR A 127 -47.88 -7.70 -5.45
CA THR A 127 -48.86 -6.62 -5.42
C THR A 127 -49.43 -6.30 -4.01
N CYS A 128 -49.31 -7.25 -3.07
CA CYS A 128 -49.96 -7.13 -1.78
C CYS A 128 -49.01 -7.18 -0.60
N VAL A 129 -47.79 -7.70 -0.78
CA VAL A 129 -46.88 -7.94 0.34
C VAL A 129 -45.54 -7.27 0.10
N SER A 130 -45.09 -6.53 1.08
CA SER A 130 -43.77 -5.94 1.14
C SER A 130 -43.33 -5.79 2.60
N GLY A 131 -42.05 -5.51 2.79
CA GLY A 131 -41.46 -5.25 4.08
C GLY A 131 -39.99 -4.91 3.96
N THR A 132 -39.42 -4.39 5.04
CA THR A 132 -38.02 -3.95 5.08
C THR A 132 -37.40 -4.36 6.41
N LEU A 133 -36.08 -4.63 6.36
CA LEU A 133 -35.24 -4.77 7.54
C LEU A 133 -34.88 -3.40 8.08
N SER A 134 -34.82 -3.24 9.41
CA SER A 134 -34.33 -2.02 10.07
C SER A 134 -32.87 -1.74 9.78
N LYS A 135 -32.08 -2.82 9.57
CA LYS A 135 -30.65 -2.79 9.22
C LYS A 135 -30.31 -4.12 8.53
N ASP A 136 -29.51 -4.10 7.49
CA ASP A 136 -29.15 -5.30 6.72
C ASP A 136 -27.65 -5.66 6.80
N SER A 137 -26.82 -4.74 7.27
CA SER A 137 -25.35 -4.89 7.30
C SER A 137 -24.74 -4.18 8.52
N GLY A 138 -23.48 -4.46 8.82
CA GLY A 138 -22.76 -3.87 9.96
C GLY A 138 -23.36 -4.23 11.32
N ILE A 139 -23.87 -5.45 11.46
CA ILE A 139 -24.57 -5.93 12.65
C ILE A 139 -23.57 -6.52 13.64
N SER A 140 -23.74 -6.12 14.91
CA SER A 140 -22.94 -6.62 16.04
C SER A 140 -23.76 -7.55 16.93
N ASN A 141 -23.06 -8.40 17.67
CA ASN A 141 -23.66 -9.22 18.71
C ASN A 141 -24.45 -8.35 19.70
N GLY A 142 -25.72 -8.68 19.89
CA GLY A 142 -26.62 -7.93 20.75
C GLY A 142 -27.57 -7.00 20.02
N ASP A 143 -27.30 -6.64 18.77
CA ASP A 143 -28.19 -5.85 17.94
C ASP A 143 -29.55 -6.55 17.75
N VAL A 144 -30.62 -5.77 17.69
CA VAL A 144 -31.97 -6.26 17.40
C VAL A 144 -32.38 -5.76 16.03
N ILE A 145 -32.59 -6.69 15.12
CA ILE A 145 -33.00 -6.41 13.75
C ILE A 145 -34.49 -6.70 13.64
N THR A 146 -35.23 -5.72 13.14
CA THR A 146 -36.68 -5.82 12.95
C THR A 146 -37.00 -5.87 11.47
N TYR A 147 -37.74 -6.90 11.04
CA TYR A 147 -38.40 -6.90 9.74
C TYR A 147 -39.81 -6.37 9.90
N THR A 148 -40.06 -5.19 9.30
CA THR A 148 -41.33 -4.51 9.36
C THR A 148 -42.13 -4.74 8.08
N TRP A 149 -43.35 -5.24 8.23
CA TRP A 149 -44.23 -5.48 7.12
C TRP A 149 -44.88 -4.20 6.61
N SER A 150 -44.95 -4.06 5.28
CA SER A 150 -45.68 -2.99 4.60
C SER A 150 -46.60 -3.60 3.54
N CYS A 151 -47.78 -4.05 3.96
CA CYS A 151 -48.67 -4.86 3.14
C CYS A 151 -49.94 -4.11 2.74
N ASN A 152 -50.39 -4.30 1.51
CA ASN A 152 -51.65 -3.77 1.04
C ASN A 152 -52.83 -4.72 1.41
N LYS A 153 -53.31 -4.60 2.64
CA LYS A 153 -54.41 -5.40 3.18
C LYS A 153 -55.71 -5.20 2.40
N GLU A 154 -55.94 -3.99 1.92
CA GLU A 154 -57.13 -3.68 1.16
C GLU A 154 -57.14 -4.40 -0.18
N ARG A 155 -56.04 -4.35 -0.93
CA ARG A 155 -55.88 -5.06 -2.19
C ARG A 155 -55.96 -6.59 -2.02
N ALA A 156 -55.33 -7.13 -1.01
CA ALA A 156 -55.40 -8.57 -0.70
C ALA A 156 -56.84 -9.00 -0.43
N SER A 157 -57.61 -8.16 0.28
CA SER A 157 -59.02 -8.45 0.63
C SER A 157 -59.98 -8.20 -0.53
N SER A 158 -59.90 -7.08 -1.23
CA SER A 158 -60.83 -6.70 -2.29
C SER A 158 -60.58 -7.46 -3.60
N MET A 159 -59.32 -7.55 -4.03
CA MET A 159 -58.99 -8.20 -5.30
C MET A 159 -58.89 -9.72 -5.15
N TYR A 160 -58.18 -10.19 -4.15
CA TYR A 160 -57.86 -11.62 -4.05
C TYR A 160 -58.73 -12.37 -3.05
N GLY A 161 -59.50 -11.68 -2.20
CA GLY A 161 -60.44 -12.31 -1.25
C GLY A 161 -59.74 -12.94 -0.04
N PHE A 162 -58.54 -12.52 0.31
CA PHE A 162 -57.79 -12.97 1.46
C PHE A 162 -57.60 -11.85 2.49
N LYS A 163 -57.60 -12.21 3.76
CA LYS A 163 -57.11 -11.30 4.82
C LYS A 163 -55.66 -11.61 5.10
N LEU A 164 -54.86 -10.55 5.32
CA LEU A 164 -53.48 -10.70 5.76
C LEU A 164 -53.39 -10.56 7.28
N LYS A 165 -52.67 -11.48 7.89
CA LYS A 165 -52.24 -11.43 9.28
C LYS A 165 -50.74 -11.46 9.31
N TYR A 166 -50.14 -10.54 10.05
CA TYR A 166 -48.70 -10.49 10.23
C TYR A 166 -48.36 -9.68 11.48
N GLN A 167 -47.17 -9.91 11.99
CA GLN A 167 -46.50 -9.16 13.04
C GLN A 167 -45.06 -8.95 12.60
N ASP A 168 -44.47 -7.84 12.96
CA ASP A 168 -43.06 -7.58 12.71
C ASP A 168 -42.23 -8.68 13.36
N ILE A 169 -41.09 -8.99 12.74
CA ILE A 169 -40.24 -10.08 13.17
C ILE A 169 -38.97 -9.43 13.75
N GLU A 170 -38.76 -9.67 15.04
CA GLU A 170 -37.54 -9.22 15.72
C GLU A 170 -36.58 -10.38 15.89
N VAL A 171 -35.35 -10.20 15.49
CA VAL A 171 -34.25 -11.14 15.67
C VAL A 171 -33.09 -10.45 16.36
N LYS A 172 -32.64 -11.02 17.46
CA LYS A 172 -31.46 -10.53 18.16
C LYS A 172 -30.22 -11.24 17.61
N ALA A 173 -29.25 -10.48 17.16
CA ALA A 173 -27.94 -10.99 16.74
C ALA A 173 -27.23 -11.64 17.93
N LYS A 174 -26.79 -12.89 17.72
CA LYS A 174 -26.06 -13.69 18.72
C LYS A 174 -25.11 -14.64 18.00
N ASN A 175 -24.00 -14.92 18.64
CA ASN A 175 -23.01 -15.88 18.15
C ASN A 175 -22.40 -15.53 16.79
N LEU A 176 -22.34 -14.24 16.46
CA LEU A 176 -21.49 -13.78 15.39
C LEU A 176 -20.03 -14.02 15.81
N GLU A 177 -19.24 -14.56 14.92
CA GLU A 177 -17.86 -14.92 15.20
C GLU A 177 -16.98 -13.66 15.33
N GLU A 178 -15.96 -13.69 16.20
CA GLU A 178 -14.95 -12.63 16.25
C GLU A 178 -13.92 -12.85 15.13
N ALA A 179 -13.58 -11.78 14.43
CA ALA A 179 -12.56 -11.84 13.40
C ALA A 179 -11.16 -11.96 14.02
N GLN A 180 -10.30 -12.79 13.41
CA GLN A 180 -8.91 -12.91 13.80
C GLN A 180 -8.09 -11.71 13.31
N THR A 181 -7.08 -11.32 14.08
CA THR A 181 -6.18 -10.21 13.68
C THR A 181 -5.04 -10.75 12.81
N PHE A 182 -4.66 -10.02 11.79
CA PHE A 182 -3.46 -10.26 10.98
C PHE A 182 -2.64 -8.98 10.78
N ASP A 183 -1.34 -9.13 10.56
CA ASP A 183 -0.46 -8.02 10.16
C ASP A 183 -0.42 -7.93 8.63
N PRO A 184 -0.97 -6.87 8.02
CA PRO A 184 -0.89 -6.70 6.57
C PRO A 184 0.53 -6.46 6.06
N PHE A 185 1.48 -6.09 6.94
CA PHE A 185 2.89 -5.85 6.59
C PHE A 185 3.78 -7.09 6.76
N ASP A 186 3.24 -8.23 7.20
CA ASP A 186 4.01 -9.46 7.33
C ASP A 186 4.51 -9.95 5.96
N GLY A 187 5.82 -9.99 5.77
CA GLY A 187 6.48 -10.31 4.50
C GLY A 187 6.65 -9.12 3.55
N VAL A 188 6.30 -7.90 3.96
CA VAL A 188 6.57 -6.66 3.24
C VAL A 188 7.83 -6.01 3.81
N GLU A 189 8.82 -5.77 2.97
CA GLU A 189 10.08 -5.15 3.33
C GLU A 189 10.19 -3.77 2.68
N VAL A 190 10.70 -2.79 3.43
CA VAL A 190 11.06 -1.48 2.91
C VAL A 190 12.58 -1.42 2.82
N LYS A 191 13.09 -1.20 1.62
CA LYS A 191 14.52 -1.03 1.39
C LYS A 191 14.84 0.42 1.15
N PHE A 192 15.97 0.81 1.70
CA PHE A 192 16.56 2.14 1.51
C PHE A 192 17.88 1.97 0.78
N ASP A 193 18.09 2.79 -0.23
CA ASP A 193 19.32 2.77 -1.01
C ASP A 193 19.67 4.19 -1.48
N GLY A 194 20.89 4.36 -2.01
CA GLY A 194 21.41 5.63 -2.45
C GLY A 194 22.35 6.29 -1.44
N ILE A 195 22.54 7.58 -1.64
CA ILE A 195 23.47 8.39 -0.84
C ILE A 195 22.70 9.57 -0.24
N ALA A 196 22.69 9.66 1.08
CA ALA A 196 22.09 10.80 1.77
C ALA A 196 22.73 12.14 1.35
N PRO A 197 21.94 13.21 1.12
CA PRO A 197 20.50 13.36 1.39
C PRO A 197 19.59 12.93 0.23
N ASN A 198 20.08 12.26 -0.79
CA ASN A 198 19.34 11.84 -1.98
C ASN A 198 19.06 10.33 -1.97
N GLY A 199 18.90 9.74 -0.79
CA GLY A 199 18.47 8.36 -0.65
C GLY A 199 17.04 8.15 -1.16
N TYR A 200 16.71 6.92 -1.49
CA TYR A 200 15.37 6.55 -1.91
C TYR A 200 14.89 5.29 -1.18
N ALA A 201 13.56 5.16 -1.13
CA ALA A 201 12.89 4.02 -0.53
C ALA A 201 12.11 3.24 -1.57
N SER A 202 12.11 1.92 -1.45
CA SER A 202 11.31 1.01 -2.25
C SER A 202 10.66 -0.06 -1.37
N ILE A 203 9.52 -0.57 -1.83
CA ILE A 203 8.84 -1.69 -1.18
C ILE A 203 9.21 -2.95 -1.95
N GLU A 204 9.68 -3.95 -1.22
CA GLU A 204 9.96 -5.28 -1.75
C GLU A 204 9.20 -6.35 -0.97
N GLY A 205 9.15 -7.54 -1.55
CA GLY A 205 8.42 -8.65 -0.94
C GLY A 205 6.92 -8.64 -1.28
N LYS A 206 6.25 -9.65 -0.76
CA LYS A 206 4.79 -9.81 -0.84
C LYS A 206 4.31 -10.35 0.48
N ALA A 207 3.16 -9.86 0.91
CA ALA A 207 2.53 -10.37 2.10
C ALA A 207 2.29 -11.87 2.01
N ALA A 208 2.57 -12.58 3.11
CA ALA A 208 2.50 -14.04 3.17
C ALA A 208 1.06 -14.55 3.29
N GLN A 209 0.21 -13.84 4.04
CA GLN A 209 -1.18 -14.22 4.27
C GLN A 209 -2.09 -13.82 3.13
N SER A 210 -3.08 -14.65 2.80
CA SER A 210 -4.00 -14.40 1.68
C SER A 210 -4.80 -13.11 1.82
N ALA A 211 -5.23 -12.75 3.03
CA ALA A 211 -5.92 -11.49 3.30
C ALA A 211 -5.00 -10.27 3.07
N ALA A 212 -3.72 -10.39 3.41
CA ALA A 212 -2.73 -9.34 3.23
C ALA A 212 -2.31 -9.16 1.75
N GLN A 213 -2.47 -10.20 0.92
CA GLN A 213 -2.17 -10.15 -0.51
C GLN A 213 -3.15 -9.28 -1.31
N GLU A 214 -4.30 -8.95 -0.74
CA GLU A 214 -5.27 -8.03 -1.34
C GLU A 214 -4.82 -6.55 -1.25
N PHE A 215 -3.89 -6.25 -0.35
CA PHE A 215 -3.42 -4.89 -0.14
C PHE A 215 -2.33 -4.50 -1.13
N ASN A 216 -2.40 -3.26 -1.55
CA ASN A 216 -1.31 -2.53 -2.17
C ASN A 216 -0.66 -1.62 -1.11
N TYR A 217 0.58 -1.22 -1.37
CA TYR A 217 1.35 -0.43 -0.41
C TYR A 217 1.87 0.83 -1.09
N ILE A 218 1.80 1.94 -0.37
CA ILE A 218 2.31 3.22 -0.83
C ILE A 218 3.17 3.86 0.25
N LEU A 219 4.26 4.46 -0.18
CA LEU A 219 5.16 5.27 0.65
C LEU A 219 4.71 6.73 0.60
N ASP A 220 4.74 7.43 1.73
CA ASP A 220 4.48 8.87 1.80
C ASP A 220 5.65 9.70 1.24
N ASN A 221 6.86 9.14 1.27
CA ASN A 221 8.06 9.73 0.68
C ASN A 221 8.97 8.63 0.12
N THR A 222 9.38 8.78 -1.14
CA THR A 222 10.23 7.81 -1.85
C THR A 222 11.64 8.31 -2.10
N ASP A 223 11.90 9.62 -2.03
CA ASP A 223 13.14 10.25 -2.49
C ASP A 223 13.63 11.32 -1.52
N GLY A 224 14.87 11.76 -1.69
CA GLY A 224 15.45 12.83 -0.88
C GLY A 224 15.66 12.43 0.59
N LEU A 225 15.95 11.16 0.83
CA LEU A 225 16.03 10.58 2.16
C LEU A 225 17.43 10.66 2.77
N SER A 226 17.46 10.84 4.08
CA SER A 226 18.66 10.76 4.93
C SER A 226 18.47 9.75 6.05
N ASN A 227 19.56 9.20 6.57
CA ASN A 227 19.50 8.31 7.73
C ASN A 227 18.84 9.01 8.92
N GLY A 228 17.87 8.36 9.53
CA GLY A 228 17.06 8.89 10.63
C GLY A 228 15.70 9.46 10.22
N ASP A 229 15.48 9.71 8.94
CA ASP A 229 14.18 10.14 8.42
C ASP A 229 13.10 9.08 8.69
N LYS A 230 11.86 9.52 8.69
CA LYS A 230 10.70 8.66 8.87
C LYS A 230 9.94 8.56 7.56
N VAL A 231 9.63 7.33 7.18
CA VAL A 231 8.83 7.02 6.01
C VAL A 231 7.63 6.18 6.45
N THR A 232 6.44 6.59 6.07
CA THR A 232 5.20 5.89 6.39
C THR A 232 4.76 5.04 5.21
N VAL A 233 4.56 3.76 5.45
CA VAL A 233 3.92 2.85 4.49
C VAL A 233 2.46 2.75 4.85
N THR A 234 1.58 2.98 3.88
CA THR A 234 0.14 2.76 4.01
C THR A 234 -0.25 1.54 3.19
N ALA A 235 -0.89 0.58 3.85
CA ALA A 235 -1.56 -0.55 3.21
C ALA A 235 -2.97 -0.13 2.81
N TYR A 236 -3.32 -0.26 1.54
CA TYR A 236 -4.64 0.10 1.04
C TYR A 236 -5.18 -0.96 0.09
N LEU A 237 -6.49 -1.08 0.05
CA LEU A 237 -7.18 -1.86 -0.95
C LEU A 237 -8.37 -1.07 -1.51
N ASP A 238 -8.83 -1.42 -2.70
CA ASP A 238 -9.93 -0.72 -3.38
C ASP A 238 -11.29 -1.18 -2.82
N ALA A 239 -11.56 -0.73 -1.59
CA ALA A 239 -12.81 -0.96 -0.89
C ALA A 239 -13.15 0.26 -0.03
N ASP A 240 -14.45 0.58 0.09
CA ASP A 240 -14.93 1.70 0.91
C ASP A 240 -14.53 1.54 2.39
N ASP A 241 -14.53 0.31 2.89
CA ASP A 241 -14.06 -0.06 4.22
C ASP A 241 -13.17 -1.31 4.11
N PRO A 242 -11.84 -1.15 4.08
CA PRO A 242 -10.88 -2.25 4.02
C PRO A 242 -11.01 -3.26 5.17
N THR A 243 -11.34 -2.77 6.36
CA THR A 243 -11.52 -3.62 7.55
C THR A 243 -12.74 -4.52 7.38
N ALA A 244 -13.89 -3.94 7.02
CA ALA A 244 -15.11 -4.70 6.76
C ALA A 244 -14.92 -5.70 5.62
N TYR A 245 -14.23 -5.32 4.56
CA TYR A 245 -13.90 -6.21 3.45
C TYR A 245 -13.12 -7.44 3.91
N CYS A 246 -12.05 -7.24 4.69
CA CYS A 246 -11.23 -8.35 5.20
C CYS A 246 -12.02 -9.26 6.14
N ILE A 247 -12.85 -8.72 7.00
CA ILE A 247 -13.69 -9.53 7.89
C ILE A 247 -14.69 -10.37 7.09
N GLN A 248 -15.37 -9.77 6.12
CA GLN A 248 -16.39 -10.47 5.32
C GLN A 248 -15.81 -11.59 4.45
N ASN A 249 -14.63 -11.37 3.85
CA ASN A 249 -14.07 -12.30 2.89
C ASN A 249 -13.11 -13.32 3.51
N TYR A 250 -12.44 -12.96 4.60
CA TYR A 250 -11.37 -13.77 5.21
C TYR A 250 -11.61 -14.09 6.68
N GLY A 251 -12.59 -13.48 7.34
CA GLY A 251 -12.79 -13.59 8.77
C GLY A 251 -11.67 -12.98 9.60
N MET A 252 -10.96 -12.02 9.03
CA MET A 252 -9.76 -11.44 9.62
C MET A 252 -9.84 -9.91 9.60
N VAL A 253 -9.20 -9.27 10.59
CA VAL A 253 -9.09 -7.82 10.70
C VAL A 253 -7.62 -7.39 10.64
N PRO A 254 -7.25 -6.40 9.81
CA PRO A 254 -5.89 -5.90 9.80
C PRO A 254 -5.57 -5.22 11.15
N SER A 255 -4.40 -5.54 11.72
CA SER A 255 -3.96 -4.97 13.01
C SER A 255 -3.72 -3.47 12.90
N GLU A 256 -3.19 -3.04 11.76
CA GLU A 256 -2.92 -1.64 11.42
C GLU A 256 -2.89 -1.50 9.89
N LEU A 257 -3.16 -0.29 9.40
CA LEU A 257 -3.09 0.03 7.98
C LEU A 257 -1.94 0.97 7.64
N THR A 258 -1.17 1.40 8.63
CA THR A 258 -0.01 2.26 8.45
C THR A 258 1.14 1.80 9.33
N LYS A 259 2.37 1.83 8.79
CA LYS A 259 3.57 1.47 9.52
C LYS A 259 4.68 2.45 9.23
N ILE A 260 5.38 2.91 10.28
CA ILE A 260 6.46 3.89 10.15
C ILE A 260 7.80 3.15 10.19
N TYR A 261 8.62 3.42 9.18
CA TYR A 261 9.98 2.92 9.08
C TYR A 261 10.97 4.06 9.30
N THR A 262 12.11 3.74 9.90
CA THR A 262 13.21 4.69 10.04
C THR A 262 14.25 4.38 8.99
N VAL A 263 14.61 5.37 8.21
CA VAL A 263 15.65 5.25 7.18
C VAL A 263 16.99 4.95 7.85
N SER A 264 17.67 3.93 7.37
CA SER A 264 18.99 3.51 7.84
C SER A 264 19.75 2.80 6.72
N GLY A 265 21.06 2.69 6.86
CA GLY A 265 21.90 1.99 5.88
C GLY A 265 22.27 2.79 4.65
N LEU A 266 21.79 4.03 4.50
CA LEU A 266 22.23 4.90 3.42
C LEU A 266 23.70 5.30 3.61
N LYS A 267 24.46 5.26 2.52
CA LYS A 267 25.76 5.93 2.48
C LYS A 267 25.57 7.43 2.61
N SER A 268 26.61 8.13 3.05
CA SER A 268 26.62 9.59 3.08
C SER A 268 27.93 10.11 2.51
N TYR A 269 27.88 11.31 1.96
CA TYR A 269 29.11 11.96 1.52
C TYR A 269 30.00 12.27 2.71
N VAL A 270 31.31 12.00 2.56
CA VAL A 270 32.31 12.34 3.57
C VAL A 270 32.31 13.83 3.80
N LYS A 271 32.20 14.23 5.08
CA LYS A 271 32.16 15.65 5.54
C LYS A 271 33.40 16.06 6.31
N SER A 272 34.18 15.08 6.75
CA SER A 272 35.39 15.31 7.57
C SER A 272 36.47 14.31 7.18
N ILE A 273 37.71 14.73 7.23
CA ILE A 273 38.89 13.87 7.04
C ILE A 273 38.86 12.66 7.99
N SER A 274 38.36 12.84 9.20
CA SER A 274 38.28 11.77 10.20
C SER A 274 37.31 10.65 9.83
N GLU A 275 36.43 10.84 8.86
CA GLU A 275 35.52 9.80 8.33
C GLU A 275 36.19 8.93 7.26
N ILE A 276 37.36 9.36 6.75
CA ILE A 276 38.08 8.59 5.74
C ILE A 276 38.90 7.51 6.42
N SER A 277 38.64 6.25 6.07
CA SER A 277 39.38 5.13 6.63
C SER A 277 40.85 5.15 6.22
N ASP A 278 41.72 4.70 7.11
CA ASP A 278 43.17 4.58 6.81
C ASP A 278 43.47 3.72 5.59
N SER A 279 42.64 2.68 5.35
CA SER A 279 42.76 1.81 4.19
C SER A 279 42.48 2.53 2.89
N SER A 280 41.38 3.29 2.84
CA SER A 280 41.01 4.06 1.66
C SER A 280 41.98 5.18 1.38
N LEU A 281 42.50 5.84 2.43
CA LEU A 281 43.52 6.86 2.28
C LEU A 281 44.82 6.29 1.69
N LYS A 282 45.24 5.11 2.15
CA LYS A 282 46.42 4.42 1.60
C LYS A 282 46.22 3.96 0.15
N GLU A 283 45.04 3.49 -0.20
CA GLU A 283 44.70 3.15 -1.57
C GLU A 283 44.82 4.34 -2.51
N MET A 284 44.26 5.46 -2.13
CA MET A 284 44.35 6.72 -2.88
C MET A 284 45.79 7.21 -2.96
N GLN A 285 46.59 7.11 -1.89
CA GLN A 285 48.01 7.48 -1.91
C GLN A 285 48.78 6.61 -2.86
N SER A 286 48.59 5.29 -2.84
CA SER A 286 49.26 4.38 -3.75
C SER A 286 48.93 4.67 -5.21
N GLN A 287 47.68 4.89 -5.52
CA GLN A 287 47.24 5.25 -6.86
C GLN A 287 47.79 6.61 -7.30
N ALA A 288 47.82 7.60 -6.42
CA ALA A 288 48.36 8.94 -6.69
C ALA A 288 49.86 8.86 -7.03
N GLU A 289 50.67 8.06 -6.29
CA GLU A 289 52.07 7.86 -6.54
C GLU A 289 52.32 7.15 -7.90
N ASP A 290 51.50 6.13 -8.23
CA ASP A 290 51.54 5.47 -9.51
C ASP A 290 51.24 6.42 -10.69
N VAL A 291 50.23 7.30 -10.52
CA VAL A 291 49.89 8.34 -11.50
C VAL A 291 51.03 9.33 -11.67
N TYR A 292 51.66 9.78 -10.56
CA TYR A 292 52.81 10.68 -10.65
C TYR A 292 53.93 10.07 -11.47
N HIS A 293 54.27 8.83 -11.17
CA HIS A 293 55.35 8.10 -11.89
C HIS A 293 55.01 7.81 -13.35
N SER A 294 53.77 7.52 -13.68
CA SER A 294 53.37 7.19 -15.04
C SER A 294 53.18 8.41 -15.94
N ASP A 295 52.59 9.49 -15.41
CA ASP A 295 52.17 10.61 -16.22
C ASP A 295 53.17 11.77 -16.16
N MET A 296 53.66 12.09 -14.98
CA MET A 296 54.56 13.23 -14.79
C MET A 296 55.97 12.87 -15.19
N ALA A 297 56.47 11.71 -14.81
CA ALA A 297 57.83 11.27 -15.14
C ALA A 297 58.05 11.11 -16.64
N ARG A 298 57.02 10.87 -17.45
CA ARG A 298 57.10 10.76 -18.91
C ARG A 298 57.31 12.14 -19.59
N SER A 299 56.99 13.22 -18.92
CA SER A 299 57.12 14.54 -19.48
C SER A 299 58.49 15.19 -19.23
N TRP A 300 59.35 14.53 -18.45
CA TRP A 300 60.68 15.03 -18.13
C TRP A 300 61.68 14.80 -19.27
N SER A 301 62.61 15.73 -19.36
CA SER A 301 63.72 15.56 -20.25
C SER A 301 64.70 14.49 -19.75
N GLU A 302 65.59 14.00 -20.63
CA GLU A 302 66.60 13.03 -20.24
C GLU A 302 67.52 13.53 -19.12
N ASP A 303 67.56 14.83 -18.91
CA ASP A 303 68.40 15.52 -17.92
C ASP A 303 67.70 15.69 -16.57
N GLU A 304 66.39 15.39 -16.48
CA GLU A 304 65.58 15.47 -15.28
C GLU A 304 65.40 14.12 -14.62
N THR A 305 65.55 14.07 -13.31
CA THR A 305 65.34 12.88 -12.51
C THR A 305 64.61 13.15 -11.23
N LEU A 306 63.63 12.24 -10.86
CA LEU A 306 62.97 12.32 -9.57
C LEU A 306 63.94 11.88 -8.45
N VAL A 307 64.18 12.80 -7.52
CA VAL A 307 65.01 12.54 -6.31
C VAL A 307 64.13 11.96 -5.20
N SER A 308 62.96 12.54 -5.00
CA SER A 308 62.00 12.05 -4.00
C SER A 308 60.60 12.51 -4.29
N LEU A 309 59.62 11.71 -3.90
CA LEU A 309 58.20 12.06 -3.83
C LEU A 309 57.72 11.89 -2.39
N SER A 310 57.17 12.91 -1.79
CA SER A 310 56.78 12.89 -0.39
C SER A 310 55.36 13.40 -0.23
N TYR A 311 54.50 12.57 0.37
CA TYR A 311 53.15 12.99 0.76
C TYR A 311 53.24 14.03 1.87
N LEU A 312 52.59 15.17 1.67
CA LEU A 312 52.56 16.27 2.64
C LEU A 312 51.32 16.29 3.50
N GLY A 313 50.20 15.84 2.96
CA GLY A 313 48.93 15.86 3.65
C GLY A 313 47.74 15.88 2.68
N ASN A 314 46.57 16.04 3.24
CA ASN A 314 45.34 16.10 2.49
C ASN A 314 44.49 17.33 2.86
N TYR A 315 43.59 17.68 1.96
CA TYR A 315 42.64 18.76 2.14
C TYR A 315 41.29 18.35 1.58
N LEU A 316 40.22 18.42 2.39
CA LEU A 316 38.89 18.06 1.99
C LEU A 316 38.04 19.34 1.80
N LEU A 317 37.46 19.45 0.63
CA LEU A 317 36.40 20.42 0.33
C LEU A 317 35.04 19.73 0.41
N THR A 318 34.06 20.37 1.02
CA THR A 318 32.68 19.88 1.08
C THR A 318 31.74 20.92 0.54
N SER A 319 30.79 20.52 -0.27
CA SER A 319 29.78 21.42 -0.84
C SER A 319 28.97 22.12 0.25
N LYS A 320 28.78 23.42 0.11
CA LYS A 320 27.92 24.25 0.99
C LYS A 320 26.48 24.29 0.53
N LYS A 321 26.18 23.83 -0.69
CA LYS A 321 24.84 23.88 -1.29
C LYS A 321 24.09 22.57 -1.06
N SER A 322 22.79 22.67 -0.79
CA SER A 322 21.87 21.54 -0.90
C SER A 322 21.63 21.22 -2.38
N ASN A 323 21.63 19.97 -2.73
CA ASN A 323 21.89 19.35 -4.03
C ASN A 323 20.98 19.66 -5.21
N GLU A 324 19.95 20.49 -5.12
CA GLU A 324 18.94 20.55 -6.20
C GLU A 324 19.41 21.29 -7.47
N ASP A 325 20.50 22.09 -7.41
CA ASP A 325 20.98 22.87 -8.55
C ASP A 325 22.51 22.87 -8.74
N TYR A 326 23.22 21.87 -8.18
CA TYR A 326 24.67 21.89 -8.19
C TYR A 326 25.27 20.88 -9.17
N TRP A 327 25.99 21.38 -10.18
CA TRP A 327 26.69 20.59 -11.20
C TRP A 327 28.10 20.16 -10.77
N GLY A 328 28.45 20.30 -9.50
CA GLY A 328 29.75 19.95 -8.94
C GLY A 328 29.71 18.70 -8.06
N SER A 329 30.87 18.32 -7.57
CA SER A 329 31.01 17.19 -6.63
C SER A 329 30.57 17.58 -5.22
N ASN A 330 30.04 16.65 -4.46
CA ASN A 330 29.59 16.85 -3.08
C ASN A 330 30.79 17.04 -2.12
N ASN A 331 31.88 16.38 -2.43
CA ASN A 331 33.16 16.61 -1.78
C ASN A 331 34.31 16.37 -2.75
N ILE A 332 35.45 16.97 -2.47
CA ILE A 332 36.70 16.78 -3.21
C ILE A 332 37.81 16.62 -2.20
N LEU A 333 38.52 15.51 -2.27
CA LEU A 333 39.70 15.26 -1.45
C LEU A 333 40.95 15.51 -2.29
N TYR A 334 41.79 16.41 -1.84
CA TYR A 334 43.11 16.64 -2.41
C TYR A 334 44.17 15.92 -1.59
N LEU A 335 45.00 15.13 -2.27
CA LEU A 335 46.25 14.61 -1.72
C LEU A 335 47.42 15.42 -2.28
N VAL A 336 48.17 16.04 -1.40
CA VAL A 336 49.24 16.96 -1.76
C VAL A 336 50.61 16.33 -1.57
N TYR A 337 51.44 16.42 -2.58
CA TYR A 337 52.79 15.87 -2.63
C TYR A 337 53.84 16.93 -2.90
N LYS A 338 55.02 16.69 -2.40
CA LYS A 338 56.25 17.40 -2.75
C LYS A 338 57.16 16.44 -3.51
N ALA A 339 57.51 16.81 -4.73
CA ALA A 339 58.50 16.12 -5.52
C ALA A 339 59.80 16.95 -5.53
N GLN A 340 60.91 16.31 -5.39
CA GLN A 340 62.21 16.91 -5.64
C GLN A 340 62.73 16.40 -6.97
N ILE A 341 62.95 17.33 -7.90
CA ILE A 341 63.45 17.04 -9.24
C ILE A 341 64.86 17.57 -9.35
N LYS A 342 65.74 16.70 -9.80
CA LYS A 342 67.11 17.09 -10.16
C LYS A 342 67.19 17.29 -11.66
N ASP A 343 67.56 18.47 -12.08
CA ASP A 343 67.86 18.83 -13.45
C ASP A 343 69.37 18.97 -13.59
N THR A 344 69.95 18.29 -14.62
CA THR A 344 71.38 18.34 -14.92
C THR A 344 71.54 19.11 -16.20
N TYR A 345 72.15 20.26 -16.15
CA TYR A 345 72.35 21.14 -17.31
C TYR A 345 73.83 21.50 -17.50
N SER A 346 74.20 21.82 -18.71
CA SER A 346 75.55 22.28 -19.03
C SER A 346 75.57 23.79 -19.37
N GLU A 347 76.43 24.53 -18.72
CA GLU A 347 76.67 25.94 -18.99
C GLU A 347 78.15 26.18 -19.03
N ASP A 348 78.68 26.88 -20.06
CA ASP A 348 80.09 27.16 -20.29
C ASP A 348 81.00 25.91 -20.22
N GLY A 349 80.52 24.75 -20.70
CA GLY A 349 81.29 23.51 -20.72
C GLY A 349 81.45 22.82 -19.36
N LYS A 350 80.70 23.24 -18.36
CA LYS A 350 80.61 22.65 -17.03
C LYS A 350 79.23 22.12 -16.79
N ASN A 351 79.11 20.96 -16.18
CA ASN A 351 77.86 20.34 -15.75
C ASN A 351 77.49 20.87 -14.37
N TYR A 352 76.21 21.21 -14.22
CA TYR A 352 75.60 21.66 -12.97
C TYR A 352 74.37 20.78 -12.67
N ASP A 353 74.18 20.50 -11.39
CA ASP A 353 72.99 19.86 -10.87
C ASP A 353 72.15 20.89 -10.10
N LYS A 354 70.89 21.05 -10.46
CA LYS A 354 69.91 21.85 -9.74
C LYS A 354 68.80 20.96 -9.20
N VAL A 355 68.55 21.01 -7.90
CA VAL A 355 67.42 20.33 -7.32
C VAL A 355 66.34 21.36 -7.03
N SER A 356 65.18 21.13 -7.57
CA SER A 356 63.99 21.99 -7.39
C SER A 356 62.88 21.25 -6.67
N ASP A 357 62.15 21.94 -5.81
CA ASP A 357 60.96 21.44 -5.11
C ASP A 357 59.73 21.78 -5.98
N ILE A 358 58.97 20.74 -6.35
CA ILE A 358 57.73 20.91 -7.08
C ILE A 358 56.60 20.41 -6.18
N TYR A 359 55.51 21.13 -6.12
CA TYR A 359 54.31 20.71 -5.42
C TYR A 359 53.27 20.24 -6.41
N TRP A 360 52.66 19.10 -6.12
CA TRP A 360 51.70 18.45 -6.98
C TRP A 360 50.56 17.91 -6.15
N TYR A 361 49.37 17.76 -6.75
CA TYR A 361 48.22 17.20 -6.07
C TYR A 361 47.49 16.21 -7.01
N VAL A 362 46.70 15.36 -6.39
CA VAL A 362 45.65 14.61 -7.05
C VAL A 362 44.35 14.82 -6.27
N SER A 363 43.25 14.98 -6.98
CA SER A 363 41.94 15.16 -6.38
C SER A 363 41.04 13.99 -6.69
N TYR A 364 40.27 13.54 -5.69
CA TYR A 364 39.27 12.51 -5.77
C TYR A 364 37.93 13.11 -5.43
N TYR A 365 36.85 12.59 -6.05
CA TYR A 365 35.51 13.19 -6.02
C TYR A 365 34.50 12.26 -5.39
N ASP A 366 33.50 12.84 -4.75
CA ASP A 366 32.30 12.18 -4.28
C ASP A 366 32.58 10.95 -3.38
N LEU A 367 33.53 11.10 -2.46
CA LEU A 367 33.83 10.08 -1.47
C LEU A 367 32.61 9.86 -0.59
N VAL A 368 32.21 8.61 -0.39
CA VAL A 368 31.09 8.22 0.45
C VAL A 368 31.56 7.30 1.58
N VAL A 369 30.87 7.39 2.70
CA VAL A 369 31.07 6.54 3.86
C VAL A 369 29.76 5.83 4.19
N ASP A 370 29.82 4.53 4.50
CA ASP A 370 28.70 3.76 4.96
C ASP A 370 28.52 3.85 6.50
N GLU A 371 27.47 3.26 7.01
CA GLU A 371 27.16 3.26 8.45
C GLU A 371 28.20 2.53 9.31
N THR A 372 29.03 1.67 8.70
CA THR A 372 30.13 0.96 9.38
C THR A 372 31.42 1.77 9.42
N GLY A 373 31.45 2.96 8.81
CA GLY A 373 32.61 3.82 8.72
C GLY A 373 33.61 3.42 7.62
N VAL A 374 33.16 2.57 6.69
CA VAL A 374 33.97 2.20 5.52
C VAL A 374 33.78 3.24 4.43
N THR A 375 34.89 3.91 4.06
CA THR A 375 34.90 4.88 2.97
C THR A 375 34.99 4.14 1.61
N SER A 376 34.19 4.57 0.65
CA SER A 376 34.27 4.15 -0.74
C SER A 376 34.67 5.33 -1.62
N VAL A 377 35.60 5.12 -2.52
CA VAL A 377 36.07 6.09 -3.52
C VAL A 377 36.31 5.37 -4.84
N ASP A 378 35.94 5.99 -5.93
CA ASP A 378 36.37 5.54 -7.26
C ASP A 378 37.73 6.15 -7.55
N VAL A 379 38.79 5.40 -7.32
CA VAL A 379 40.17 5.84 -7.55
C VAL A 379 40.51 6.05 -9.03
N THR A 380 39.62 5.64 -9.93
CA THR A 380 39.77 5.92 -11.37
C THR A 380 39.20 7.27 -11.79
N ASN A 381 38.35 7.86 -10.94
CA ASN A 381 37.77 9.19 -11.12
C ASN A 381 38.59 10.23 -10.34
N TYR A 382 39.70 10.61 -10.92
CA TYR A 382 40.59 11.57 -10.32
C TYR A 382 40.98 12.67 -11.31
N ASP A 383 41.47 13.79 -10.78
CA ASP A 383 42.07 14.86 -11.54
C ASP A 383 43.47 15.22 -11.02
N THR A 384 44.32 15.68 -11.92
CA THR A 384 45.64 16.17 -11.61
C THR A 384 45.82 17.58 -12.23
N PRO A 385 46.73 18.43 -11.73
CA PRO A 385 47.03 19.67 -12.42
C PRO A 385 47.56 19.33 -13.82
N GLY A 386 46.90 19.86 -14.85
CA GLY A 386 47.08 19.51 -16.27
C GLY A 386 48.41 19.79 -16.92
N HIS A 387 49.35 20.40 -16.26
CA HIS A 387 50.75 20.53 -16.53
C HIS A 387 51.45 20.74 -15.20
N SER A 388 52.73 20.40 -15.11
CA SER A 388 53.57 20.77 -13.98
C SER A 388 53.38 22.27 -13.72
N VAL A 389 52.44 22.62 -12.88
CA VAL A 389 52.39 23.91 -12.31
C VAL A 389 53.61 23.91 -11.42
N GLU A 390 54.69 24.57 -11.86
CA GLU A 390 55.64 25.13 -10.93
C GLU A 390 54.80 26.04 -10.03
N VAL A 391 54.22 25.47 -9.01
CA VAL A 391 53.74 26.26 -7.90
C VAL A 391 55.03 26.70 -7.20
N GLU A 392 55.72 27.68 -7.78
CA GLU A 392 56.48 28.58 -6.94
C GLU A 392 55.48 29.08 -5.89
N LEU A 393 55.54 28.51 -4.72
CA LEU A 393 55.02 29.16 -3.53
C LEU A 393 55.87 30.38 -3.29
N SER A 394 55.90 31.28 -4.28
CA SER A 394 56.39 32.61 -4.10
C SER A 394 55.45 33.24 -3.09
N ARG A 395 56.00 33.87 -2.09
CA ARG A 395 55.26 34.57 -1.02
C ARG A 395 54.22 35.60 -1.53
N ASN A 396 54.06 35.74 -2.83
CA ASN A 396 53.21 36.68 -3.56
C ASN A 396 52.32 36.00 -4.60
N GLY A 397 52.21 34.68 -4.63
CA GLY A 397 51.29 33.97 -5.53
C GLY A 397 49.87 34.42 -5.26
N SER A 398 49.28 35.13 -6.23
CA SER A 398 47.83 35.39 -6.16
C SER A 398 47.10 34.11 -6.47
N TYR A 399 46.33 33.64 -5.54
CA TYR A 399 45.37 32.55 -5.73
C TYR A 399 44.13 33.00 -6.54
N ALA A 400 44.27 34.01 -7.40
CA ALA A 400 43.15 34.60 -8.13
C ALA A 400 42.40 33.59 -9.00
N ASP A 401 43.10 32.62 -9.56
CA ASP A 401 42.48 31.58 -10.43
C ASP A 401 41.82 30.47 -9.67
N ALA A 402 42.12 30.25 -8.40
CA ALA A 402 41.47 29.28 -7.56
C ALA A 402 40.12 29.74 -6.98
N TRP A 403 39.90 31.06 -6.94
CA TRP A 403 38.79 31.68 -6.22
C TRP A 403 37.41 31.32 -6.78
N TRP A 404 37.24 31.34 -8.06
CA TRP A 404 35.92 31.05 -8.65
C TRP A 404 35.61 29.54 -8.67
N TYR A 405 36.62 28.68 -8.62
CA TYR A 405 36.45 27.23 -8.55
C TYR A 405 35.91 26.76 -7.18
N TYR A 406 36.22 27.54 -6.13
CA TYR A 406 35.90 27.18 -4.76
C TYR A 406 34.69 27.93 -4.17
N ASP A 407 34.02 28.77 -4.95
CA ASP A 407 32.91 29.58 -4.45
C ASP A 407 31.68 28.76 -4.03
N GLY A 408 31.61 27.48 -4.43
CA GLY A 408 30.57 26.53 -4.07
C GLY A 408 30.90 25.65 -2.85
N TYR A 409 32.08 25.76 -2.24
CA TYR A 409 32.57 24.90 -1.17
C TYR A 409 32.81 25.60 0.15
#